data_94fa321e117ebe55ca45a0ffce35e1fe
#
_entry.id   94fa321e117ebe55ca45a0ffce35e1fe
#
_cell.length_a   1.000
_cell.length_b   1.000
_cell.length_c   1.000
_cell.angle_alpha   90.00
_cell.angle_beta   90.00
_cell.angle_gamma   90.00
#
_symmetry.space_group_name_H-M   'P 1'
#
loop_
_entity.id
_entity.type
_entity.pdbx_description
1 polymer ?
#
loop_
_entity_poly.entity_id
_entity_poly.type
_entity_poly.pdbx_seq_one_letter_code
_entity_poly.pdbx_strand_id
1 'polypeptide(L)'
;MSETASVGTLTCPTPDERPDLWPWSASREGGVLRVGGVDLTSVAADFGTPTFVLDVEAMRGRARVWASAMAEEFWDGYGMSSGDAFYAGKAFLSADVARLVAAEGLGIDTASLGELSLALRAGVDP
;
A
#
# COMPACT_ATOMS: atom_id res chain seq x y z
N MET A 1 -5.99 -39.86 28.76
CA MET A 1 -5.59 -38.51 29.20
C MET A 1 -5.24 -37.74 27.93
N SER A 2 -6.15 -36.88 27.48
CA SER A 2 -5.95 -36.10 26.26
C SER A 2 -5.28 -34.79 26.66
N GLU A 3 -4.04 -34.61 26.23
CA GLU A 3 -3.28 -33.37 26.39
C GLU A 3 -3.79 -32.38 25.34
N THR A 4 -4.62 -31.44 25.79
CA THR A 4 -5.03 -30.29 24.98
C THR A 4 -3.80 -29.38 24.80
N ALA A 5 -3.18 -29.43 23.62
CA ALA A 5 -2.14 -28.48 23.25
C ALA A 5 -2.72 -27.06 23.36
N SER A 6 -2.17 -26.27 24.27
CA SER A 6 -2.44 -24.84 24.38
C SER A 6 -1.99 -24.16 23.09
N VAL A 7 -2.94 -23.74 22.26
CA VAL A 7 -2.64 -22.84 21.13
C VAL A 7 -2.18 -21.52 21.75
N GLY A 8 -0.87 -21.24 21.67
CA GLY A 8 -0.31 -19.98 22.13
C GLY A 8 -1.05 -18.81 21.46
N THR A 9 -1.35 -17.77 22.21
CA THR A 9 -1.98 -16.55 21.68
C THR A 9 -1.06 -15.96 20.60
N LEU A 10 -1.50 -16.00 19.35
CA LEU A 10 -0.80 -15.33 18.26
C LEU A 10 -0.91 -13.81 18.50
N THR A 11 0.18 -13.21 18.94
CA THR A 11 0.27 -11.76 19.09
C THR A 11 0.81 -11.17 17.78
N CYS A 12 0.07 -10.23 17.20
CA CYS A 12 0.58 -9.46 16.07
C CYS A 12 1.69 -8.52 16.58
N PRO A 13 2.89 -8.52 15.97
CA PRO A 13 3.96 -7.62 16.39
C PRO A 13 3.54 -6.16 16.21
N THR A 14 3.98 -5.31 17.13
CA THR A 14 3.71 -3.88 17.08
C THR A 14 4.55 -3.18 16.00
N PRO A 15 4.21 -1.94 15.58
CA PRO A 15 5.03 -1.16 14.66
C PRO A 15 6.47 -0.96 15.13
N ASP A 16 6.70 -0.80 16.44
CA ASP A 16 8.04 -0.63 17.02
C ASP A 16 8.86 -1.93 16.97
N GLU A 17 8.21 -3.09 17.12
CA GLU A 17 8.87 -4.40 17.05
C GLU A 17 9.21 -4.85 15.64
N ARG A 18 8.34 -4.51 14.68
CA ARG A 18 8.49 -4.92 13.27
C ARG A 18 8.07 -3.80 12.32
N PRO A 19 8.86 -2.71 12.24
CA PRO A 19 8.55 -1.56 11.36
C PRO A 19 8.50 -1.95 9.87
N ASP A 20 9.13 -3.05 9.48
CA ASP A 20 9.11 -3.58 8.12
C ASP A 20 7.74 -4.13 7.67
N LEU A 21 6.88 -4.49 8.62
CA LEU A 21 5.53 -5.03 8.35
C LEU A 21 4.45 -3.94 8.31
N TRP A 22 4.74 -2.75 8.82
CA TRP A 22 3.77 -1.68 8.97
C TRP A 22 4.07 -0.50 8.04
N PRO A 23 3.07 0.28 7.65
CA PRO A 23 3.34 1.57 7.02
C PRO A 23 4.12 2.47 8.00
N TRP A 24 4.99 3.34 7.47
CA TRP A 24 5.83 4.21 8.32
C TRP A 24 5.03 5.14 9.23
N SER A 25 3.76 5.41 8.89
CA SER A 25 2.85 6.23 9.70
C SER A 25 2.19 5.45 10.84
N ALA A 26 2.44 4.13 10.93
CA ALA A 26 1.85 3.32 11.98
C ALA A 26 2.55 3.58 13.32
N SER A 27 1.76 3.76 14.37
CA SER A 27 2.23 3.95 15.74
C SER A 27 1.30 3.24 16.71
N ARG A 28 1.78 3.00 17.94
CA ARG A 28 0.94 2.53 19.03
C ARG A 28 1.06 3.49 20.22
N GLU A 29 -0.03 4.16 20.53
CA GLU A 29 -0.10 5.15 21.61
C GLU A 29 -1.19 4.75 22.61
N GLY A 30 -0.83 4.61 23.89
CA GLY A 30 -1.77 4.19 24.94
C GLY A 30 -2.45 2.84 24.67
N GLY A 31 -1.77 1.92 23.97
CA GLY A 31 -2.32 0.63 23.54
C GLY A 31 -3.16 0.66 22.27
N VAL A 32 -3.43 1.84 21.71
CA VAL A 32 -4.24 2.03 20.50
C VAL A 32 -3.33 2.10 19.27
N LEU A 33 -3.64 1.29 18.26
CA LEU A 33 -2.97 1.32 16.96
C LEU A 33 -3.51 2.48 16.12
N ARG A 34 -2.58 3.30 15.59
CA ARG A 34 -2.87 4.40 14.67
C ARG A 34 -2.16 4.19 13.35
N VAL A 35 -2.78 4.62 12.26
CA VAL A 35 -2.19 4.65 10.92
C VAL A 35 -2.53 6.01 10.30
N GLY A 36 -1.51 6.73 9.80
CA GLY A 36 -1.71 8.09 9.31
C GLY A 36 -2.31 9.06 10.34
N GLY A 37 -2.04 8.83 11.64
CA GLY A 37 -2.64 9.59 12.75
C GLY A 37 -4.08 9.21 13.11
N VAL A 38 -4.72 8.32 12.34
CA VAL A 38 -6.10 7.86 12.57
C VAL A 38 -6.12 6.68 13.53
N ASP A 39 -6.98 6.76 14.55
CA ASP A 39 -7.25 5.69 15.51
C ASP A 39 -8.02 4.56 14.84
N LEU A 40 -7.44 3.35 14.77
CA LEU A 40 -8.08 2.22 14.11
C LEU A 40 -9.26 1.63 14.90
N THR A 41 -9.38 1.93 16.20
CA THR A 41 -10.59 1.54 16.96
C THR A 41 -11.79 2.39 16.55
N SER A 42 -11.59 3.66 16.22
CA SER A 42 -12.66 4.52 15.67
C SER A 42 -13.08 4.06 14.27
N VAL A 43 -12.11 3.69 13.40
CA VAL A 43 -12.42 3.13 12.09
C VAL A 43 -13.26 1.85 12.21
N ALA A 44 -12.90 0.96 13.14
CA ALA A 44 -13.67 -0.26 13.38
C ALA A 44 -15.08 0.03 13.91
N ALA A 45 -15.25 1.09 14.73
CA ALA A 45 -16.55 1.50 15.22
C ALA A 45 -17.45 2.09 14.13
N ASP A 46 -16.87 2.90 13.23
CA ASP A 46 -17.60 3.62 12.18
C ASP A 46 -17.95 2.72 10.98
N PHE A 47 -17.02 1.84 10.59
CA PHE A 47 -17.12 1.01 9.38
C PHE A 47 -17.33 -0.48 9.66
N GLY A 48 -17.20 -0.92 10.89
CA GLY A 48 -17.29 -2.33 11.29
C GLY A 48 -15.99 -3.11 11.04
N THR A 49 -16.05 -4.41 11.29
CA THR A 49 -14.97 -5.38 11.07
C THR A 49 -15.51 -6.63 10.35
N PRO A 50 -14.73 -7.27 9.45
CA PRO A 50 -13.38 -6.90 9.04
C PRO A 50 -13.35 -5.70 8.09
N THR A 51 -12.32 -4.85 8.19
CA THR A 51 -12.13 -3.67 7.32
C THR A 51 -10.66 -3.57 6.90
N PHE A 52 -10.43 -3.34 5.61
CA PHE A 52 -9.10 -3.00 5.10
C PHE A 52 -8.87 -1.49 5.21
N VAL A 53 -7.70 -1.12 5.71
CA VAL A 53 -7.26 0.27 5.82
C VAL A 53 -6.07 0.49 4.89
N LEU A 54 -6.18 1.45 3.99
CA LEU A 54 -5.11 1.86 3.09
C LEU A 54 -4.52 3.19 3.57
N ASP A 55 -3.22 3.19 3.88
CA ASP A 55 -2.48 4.42 4.13
C ASP A 55 -2.10 5.08 2.81
N VAL A 56 -2.84 6.12 2.45
CA VAL A 56 -2.67 6.85 1.19
C VAL A 56 -1.32 7.54 1.11
N GLU A 57 -0.83 8.14 2.21
CA GLU A 57 0.46 8.83 2.21
C GLU A 57 1.65 7.85 2.13
N ALA A 58 1.55 6.71 2.81
CA ALA A 58 2.55 5.66 2.68
C ALA A 58 2.59 5.09 1.26
N MET A 59 1.44 4.86 0.65
CA MET A 59 1.35 4.38 -0.73
C MET A 59 1.93 5.41 -1.71
N ARG A 60 1.57 6.69 -1.56
CA ARG A 60 2.07 7.79 -2.36
C ARG A 60 3.59 7.93 -2.27
N GLY A 61 4.13 7.91 -1.06
CA GLY A 61 5.57 7.99 -0.85
C GLY A 61 6.33 6.82 -1.48
N ARG A 62 5.80 5.59 -1.39
CA ARG A 62 6.40 4.44 -2.08
C ARG A 62 6.35 4.58 -3.60
N ALA A 63 5.24 5.08 -4.16
CA ALA A 63 5.12 5.35 -5.59
C ALA A 63 6.19 6.34 -6.06
N ARG A 64 6.38 7.45 -5.34
CA ARG A 64 7.44 8.44 -5.63
C ARG A 64 8.84 7.85 -5.62
N VAL A 65 9.15 7.02 -4.61
CA VAL A 65 10.47 6.36 -4.54
C VAL A 65 10.74 5.51 -5.77
N TRP A 66 9.76 4.74 -6.25
CA TRP A 66 9.91 3.92 -7.45
C TRP A 66 10.02 4.77 -8.71
N ALA A 67 9.18 5.80 -8.87
CA ALA A 67 9.25 6.71 -10.01
C ALA A 67 10.61 7.44 -10.08
N SER A 68 11.09 7.97 -8.95
CA SER A 68 12.40 8.64 -8.89
C SER A 68 13.56 7.68 -9.15
N ALA A 69 13.54 6.49 -8.56
CA ALA A 69 14.60 5.51 -8.76
C ALA A 69 14.71 5.09 -10.24
N MET A 70 13.59 4.91 -10.93
CA MET A 70 13.59 4.58 -12.36
C MET A 70 14.09 5.76 -13.21
N ALA A 71 13.76 6.99 -12.86
CA ALA A 71 14.20 8.18 -13.59
C ALA A 71 15.69 8.47 -13.39
N GLU A 72 16.20 8.32 -12.16
CA GLU A 72 17.58 8.71 -11.80
C GLU A 72 18.58 7.60 -12.03
N GLU A 73 18.33 6.39 -11.54
CA GLU A 73 19.29 5.28 -11.57
C GLU A 73 19.50 4.71 -12.98
N PHE A 74 18.48 4.71 -13.84
CA PHE A 74 18.62 4.22 -15.21
C PHE A 74 19.41 5.18 -16.08
N TRP A 75 19.30 6.49 -15.84
CA TRP A 75 20.09 7.49 -16.56
C TRP A 75 21.57 7.43 -16.19
N ASP A 76 21.87 7.47 -14.88
CA ASP A 76 23.25 7.58 -14.40
C ASP A 76 23.97 6.23 -14.33
N GLY A 77 23.27 5.14 -14.04
CA GLY A 77 23.87 3.82 -13.83
C GLY A 77 24.05 2.99 -15.09
N TYR A 78 23.14 3.08 -16.06
CA TYR A 78 23.09 2.19 -17.22
C TYR A 78 23.11 2.90 -18.57
N GLY A 79 23.16 4.22 -18.60
CA GLY A 79 23.16 5.01 -19.85
C GLY A 79 21.86 4.88 -20.66
N MET A 80 20.76 4.51 -20.01
CA MET A 80 19.43 4.40 -20.63
C MET A 80 18.72 5.75 -20.55
N SER A 81 18.00 6.13 -21.59
CA SER A 81 17.36 7.44 -21.69
C SER A 81 16.13 7.62 -20.78
N SER A 82 15.50 6.54 -20.33
CA SER A 82 14.38 6.54 -19.38
C SER A 82 14.09 5.12 -18.91
N GLY A 83 13.43 5.00 -17.77
CA GLY A 83 12.80 3.77 -17.28
C GLY A 83 11.45 4.10 -16.70
N ASP A 84 10.46 3.22 -16.90
CA ASP A 84 9.11 3.37 -16.37
C ASP A 84 8.86 2.38 -15.24
N ALA A 85 8.26 2.84 -14.14
CA ALA A 85 7.77 2.00 -13.08
C ALA A 85 6.26 1.75 -13.25
N PHE A 86 5.82 0.53 -13.00
CA PHE A 86 4.42 0.15 -13.10
C PHE A 86 3.89 -0.39 -11.77
N TYR A 87 2.73 0.11 -11.37
CA TYR A 87 1.97 -0.44 -10.26
C TYR A 87 1.18 -1.68 -10.72
N ALA A 88 1.36 -2.79 -10.02
CA ALA A 88 0.64 -4.03 -10.31
C ALA A 88 -0.82 -3.94 -9.83
N GLY A 89 -1.75 -3.70 -10.73
CA GLY A 89 -3.19 -3.54 -10.42
C GLY A 89 -3.80 -4.73 -9.68
N LYS A 90 -3.31 -5.95 -9.96
CA LYS A 90 -3.74 -7.17 -9.27
C LYS A 90 -3.55 -7.16 -7.75
N ALA A 91 -2.67 -6.31 -7.20
CA ALA A 91 -2.44 -6.21 -5.76
C ALA A 91 -3.67 -5.59 -5.05
N PHE A 92 -4.14 -4.48 -5.54
CA PHE A 92 -5.39 -3.81 -5.18
C PHE A 92 -5.61 -2.62 -6.12
N LEU A 93 -6.73 -2.56 -6.80
CA LEU A 93 -7.04 -1.45 -7.71
C LEU A 93 -8.44 -0.90 -7.44
N SER A 94 -8.50 0.38 -7.08
CA SER A 94 -9.70 1.21 -7.08
C SER A 94 -9.47 2.42 -7.98
N ALA A 95 -10.53 3.17 -8.32
CA ALA A 95 -10.38 4.39 -9.12
C ALA A 95 -9.46 5.42 -8.45
N ASP A 96 -9.50 5.51 -7.12
CA ASP A 96 -8.66 6.44 -6.36
C ASP A 96 -7.20 5.98 -6.32
N VAL A 97 -6.96 4.67 -6.17
CA VAL A 97 -5.59 4.10 -6.26
C VAL A 97 -5.02 4.29 -7.65
N ALA A 98 -5.82 4.06 -8.72
CA ALA A 98 -5.38 4.30 -10.09
C ALA A 98 -4.95 5.75 -10.31
N ARG A 99 -5.78 6.71 -9.88
CA ARG A 99 -5.43 8.15 -9.95
C ARG A 99 -4.19 8.49 -9.13
N LEU A 100 -4.08 7.93 -7.93
CA LEU A 100 -2.96 8.20 -7.03
C LEU A 100 -1.64 7.76 -7.65
N VAL A 101 -1.54 6.52 -8.12
CA VAL A 101 -0.28 5.99 -8.65
C VAL A 101 0.09 6.66 -9.97
N ALA A 102 -0.88 6.96 -10.84
CA ALA A 102 -0.66 7.70 -12.08
C ALA A 102 -0.19 9.14 -11.80
N ALA A 103 -0.75 9.82 -10.79
CA ALA A 103 -0.33 11.17 -10.40
C ALA A 103 1.11 11.22 -9.86
N GLU A 104 1.64 10.11 -9.35
CA GLU A 104 3.03 9.98 -8.91
C GLU A 104 3.96 9.45 -10.03
N GLY A 105 3.47 9.36 -11.26
CA GLY A 105 4.28 9.01 -12.43
C GLY A 105 4.44 7.52 -12.70
N LEU A 106 3.63 6.65 -12.09
CA LEU A 106 3.63 5.22 -12.39
C LEU A 106 2.62 4.87 -13.47
N GLY A 107 3.00 3.96 -14.36
CA GLY A 107 2.03 3.24 -15.17
C GLY A 107 1.21 2.24 -14.34
N ILE A 108 0.21 1.62 -14.92
CA ILE A 108 -0.59 0.57 -14.28
C ILE A 108 -0.49 -0.71 -15.11
N ASP A 109 0.07 -1.76 -14.50
CA ASP A 109 0.04 -3.11 -15.07
C ASP A 109 -1.30 -3.77 -14.75
N THR A 110 -2.08 -4.07 -15.80
CA THR A 110 -3.41 -4.65 -15.68
C THR A 110 -3.41 -6.11 -16.13
N ALA A 111 -3.89 -7.01 -15.28
CA ALA A 111 -4.00 -8.44 -15.55
C ALA A 111 -5.38 -8.84 -16.11
N SER A 112 -6.35 -7.94 -16.11
CA SER A 112 -7.72 -8.24 -16.55
C SER A 112 -8.37 -7.05 -17.27
N LEU A 113 -9.38 -7.35 -18.11
CA LEU A 113 -10.19 -6.32 -18.77
C LEU A 113 -10.94 -5.43 -17.74
N GLY A 114 -11.29 -5.99 -16.58
CA GLY A 114 -11.93 -5.24 -15.50
C GLY A 114 -11.00 -4.17 -14.93
N GLU A 115 -9.74 -4.51 -14.66
CA GLU A 115 -8.71 -3.57 -14.19
C GLU A 115 -8.42 -2.50 -15.23
N LEU A 116 -8.22 -2.90 -16.49
CA LEU A 116 -8.03 -1.95 -17.59
C LEU A 116 -9.20 -0.96 -17.71
N SER A 117 -10.43 -1.47 -17.71
CA SER A 117 -11.62 -0.64 -17.78
C SER A 117 -11.74 0.31 -16.59
N LEU A 118 -11.33 -0.13 -15.40
CA LEU A 118 -11.33 0.68 -14.20
C LEU A 118 -10.29 1.81 -14.30
N ALA A 119 -9.05 1.50 -14.72
CA ALA A 119 -7.99 2.49 -14.91
C ALA A 119 -8.40 3.58 -15.91
N LEU A 120 -8.93 3.19 -17.09
CA LEU A 120 -9.40 4.13 -18.10
C LEU A 120 -10.55 5.01 -17.60
N ARG A 121 -11.53 4.44 -16.87
CA ARG A 121 -12.62 5.21 -16.26
C ARG A 121 -12.14 6.13 -15.14
N ALA A 122 -11.05 5.78 -14.48
CA ALA A 122 -10.40 6.66 -13.51
C ALA A 122 -9.71 7.88 -14.17
N GLY A 123 -9.57 7.89 -15.50
CA GLY A 123 -8.92 8.96 -16.24
C GLY A 123 -7.40 8.77 -16.37
N VAL A 124 -6.91 7.55 -16.22
CA VAL A 124 -5.51 7.23 -16.49
C VAL A 124 -5.34 7.10 -18.01
N ASP A 125 -4.38 7.82 -18.55
CA ASP A 125 -4.04 7.75 -19.97
C ASP A 125 -3.40 6.38 -20.28
N PRO A 126 -3.75 5.75 -21.44
CA PRO A 126 -3.22 4.45 -21.84
C PRO A 126 -1.75 4.52 -22.30
#